data_228effaee3d36a0b16d372bf243fc08d
#
_entry.id   228effaee3d36a0b16d372bf243fc08d
#
_cell.length_a   1.000
_cell.length_b   1.000
_cell.length_c   1.000
_cell.angle_alpha   90.00
_cell.angle_beta   90.00
_cell.angle_gamma   90.00
#
_symmetry.space_group_name_H-M   'P 1'
#
loop_
_entity.id
_entity.type
_entity.pdbx_description
1 polymer ?
#
loop_
_entity_poly.entity_id
_entity_poly.type
_entity_poly.pdbx_seq_one_letter_code
_entity_poly.pdbx_strand_id
1 'polypeptide(L)'
;EIAQCLVGSEMCIRDSPNRIGLTVVRLIRMEEENGRITLVVSGADLMDGTPIVDIKPYLPYVDSVPDAVGGFTEQTERHRLTVDFPEKLKKYVSKQNLPAVMGLLAQDPRPAYQHDGKRVYGVPYGEVDIRFVVEGDTLTVVEVVPYTEKEQKK
;
A
#
# COMPACT_ATOMS: atom_id res chain seq x y z
N GLU A 1 -8.09 14.40 -10.30
CA GLU A 1 -7.65 14.49 -8.89
C GLU A 1 -8.41 13.53 -7.96
N ILE A 2 -9.74 13.39 -8.15
CA ILE A 2 -10.56 12.50 -7.32
C ILE A 2 -10.23 11.02 -7.54
N ALA A 3 -9.80 10.62 -8.73
CA ALA A 3 -9.38 9.25 -9.02
C ALA A 3 -8.14 8.80 -8.23
N GLN A 4 -7.29 9.73 -7.80
CA GLN A 4 -6.12 9.44 -6.96
C GLN A 4 -6.49 9.10 -5.50
N CYS A 5 -7.65 9.53 -5.02
CA CYS A 5 -8.16 9.16 -3.70
C CYS A 5 -8.42 7.65 -3.52
N LEU A 6 -8.47 6.90 -4.61
CA LEU A 6 -8.78 5.47 -4.59
C LEU A 6 -7.53 4.58 -4.52
N VAL A 7 -6.35 5.17 -4.66
CA VAL A 7 -5.07 4.42 -4.69
C VAL A 7 -4.43 4.36 -3.30
N GLY A 8 -4.87 5.18 -2.35
CA GLY A 8 -4.39 5.15 -0.98
C GLY A 8 -5.27 5.97 -0.06
N SER A 9 -5.56 5.45 1.12
CA SER A 9 -6.38 6.11 2.14
C SER A 9 -5.85 7.49 2.55
N GLU A 10 -4.55 7.69 2.47
CA GLU A 10 -3.92 8.98 2.79
C GLU A 10 -4.37 10.11 1.88
N MET A 11 -4.56 9.85 0.58
CA MET A 11 -5.03 10.86 -0.35
C MET A 11 -6.49 11.22 -0.08
N CYS A 12 -7.33 10.24 0.24
CA CYS A 12 -8.72 10.48 0.64
C CYS A 12 -8.83 11.29 1.93
N ILE A 13 -7.98 11.00 2.92
CA ILE A 13 -7.92 11.75 4.19
C ILE A 13 -7.49 13.20 3.94
N ARG A 14 -6.49 13.42 3.10
CA ARG A 14 -5.97 14.77 2.81
C ARG A 14 -7.01 15.66 2.14
N ASP A 15 -7.79 15.10 1.23
CA ASP A 15 -8.76 15.85 0.44
C ASP A 15 -10.14 15.96 1.13
N SER A 16 -10.36 15.17 2.19
CA SER A 16 -11.57 15.25 3.00
C SER A 16 -11.52 16.47 3.94
N PRO A 17 -12.61 17.24 4.05
CA PRO A 17 -12.68 18.37 5.00
C PRO A 17 -12.39 17.96 6.45
N ASN A 18 -12.76 16.79 6.86
CA ASN A 18 -12.64 16.30 8.24
C ASN A 18 -11.35 15.52 8.51
N ARG A 19 -10.62 15.13 7.47
CA ARG A 19 -9.38 14.33 7.56
C ARG A 19 -9.51 13.07 8.42
N ILE A 20 -10.67 12.44 8.39
CA ILE A 20 -10.95 11.18 9.08
C ILE A 20 -11.04 10.10 8.02
N GLY A 21 -10.22 9.06 8.14
CA GLY A 21 -10.27 7.86 7.30
C GLY A 21 -11.00 6.73 7.99
N LEU A 22 -11.51 5.80 7.19
CA LEU A 22 -12.09 4.55 7.62
C LEU A 22 -11.38 3.41 6.92
N THR A 23 -10.87 2.46 7.68
CA THR A 23 -10.26 1.25 7.12
C THR A 23 -10.86 0.00 7.76
N VAL A 24 -11.11 -1.01 6.95
CA VAL A 24 -11.61 -2.31 7.41
C VAL A 24 -10.42 -3.24 7.61
N VAL A 25 -10.29 -3.80 8.80
CA VAL A 25 -9.19 -4.68 9.18
C VAL A 25 -9.69 -6.02 9.69
N ARG A 26 -8.86 -7.05 9.59
CA ARG A 26 -9.14 -8.33 10.24
C ARG A 26 -8.39 -8.40 11.56
N LEU A 27 -9.12 -8.61 12.66
CA LEU A 27 -8.50 -8.90 13.96
C LEU A 27 -7.86 -10.30 13.90
N ILE A 28 -6.58 -10.39 14.19
CA ILE A 28 -5.82 -11.64 14.25
C ILE A 28 -5.79 -12.17 15.68
N ARG A 29 -5.44 -11.30 16.66
CA ARG A 29 -5.39 -11.63 18.07
C ARG A 29 -5.37 -10.37 18.94
N MET A 30 -5.66 -10.56 20.20
CA MET A 30 -5.45 -9.56 21.25
C MET A 30 -4.31 -10.01 22.15
N GLU A 31 -3.48 -9.07 22.54
CA GLU A 31 -2.37 -9.27 23.47
C GLU A 31 -2.59 -8.35 24.67
N GLU A 32 -2.35 -8.86 25.87
CA GLU A 32 -2.38 -8.06 27.09
C GLU A 32 -1.02 -8.16 27.78
N GLU A 33 -0.37 -7.02 27.93
CA GLU A 33 0.90 -6.94 28.62
C GLU A 33 0.91 -5.71 29.54
N ASN A 34 1.21 -5.92 30.82
CA ASN A 34 1.28 -4.86 31.84
C ASN A 34 0.01 -3.98 31.90
N GLY A 35 -1.18 -4.57 31.73
CA GLY A 35 -2.46 -3.87 31.73
C GLY A 35 -2.74 -3.06 30.45
N ARG A 36 -1.90 -3.18 29.43
CA ARG A 36 -2.10 -2.58 28.10
C ARG A 36 -2.63 -3.65 27.16
N ILE A 37 -3.72 -3.32 26.46
CA ILE A 37 -4.30 -4.18 25.43
C ILE A 37 -3.78 -3.73 24.06
N THR A 38 -3.25 -4.67 23.29
CA THR A 38 -2.80 -4.47 21.91
C THR A 38 -3.63 -5.35 20.98
N LEU A 39 -4.18 -4.75 19.95
CA LEU A 39 -4.90 -5.46 18.88
C LEU A 39 -3.96 -5.70 17.71
N VAL A 40 -3.69 -6.95 17.39
CA VAL A 40 -2.93 -7.31 16.19
C VAL A 40 -3.91 -7.55 15.05
N VAL A 41 -3.78 -6.77 14.00
CA VAL A 41 -4.71 -6.76 12.86
C VAL A 41 -3.97 -7.01 11.55
N SER A 42 -4.70 -7.38 10.51
CA SER A 42 -4.19 -7.45 9.12
C SER A 42 -5.06 -6.64 8.18
N GLY A 43 -4.47 -6.16 7.09
CA GLY A 43 -5.15 -5.34 6.09
C GLY A 43 -5.30 -3.88 6.50
N ALA A 44 -4.52 -3.42 7.47
CA ALA A 44 -4.50 -2.01 7.85
C ALA A 44 -3.80 -1.18 6.77
N ASP A 45 -4.48 -0.14 6.31
CA ASP A 45 -3.95 0.91 5.44
C ASP A 45 -3.73 2.16 6.29
N LEU A 46 -2.74 2.08 7.18
CA LEU A 46 -2.41 3.09 8.18
C LEU A 46 -0.90 3.30 8.23
N MET A 47 -0.48 4.55 8.40
CA MET A 47 0.90 4.87 8.70
C MET A 47 1.23 4.55 10.15
N ASP A 48 2.51 4.32 10.44
CA ASP A 48 2.98 4.21 11.81
C ASP A 48 2.67 5.50 12.59
N GLY A 49 2.20 5.35 13.84
CA GLY A 49 1.80 6.47 14.68
C GLY A 49 0.43 7.09 14.34
N THR A 50 -0.32 6.54 13.36
CA THR A 50 -1.68 7.04 13.08
C THR A 50 -2.60 6.86 14.30
N PRO A 51 -3.19 7.94 14.84
CA PRO A 51 -4.10 7.84 15.97
C PRO A 51 -5.42 7.16 15.58
N ILE A 52 -5.83 6.19 16.35
CA ILE A 52 -7.12 5.51 16.20
C ILE A 52 -8.15 6.20 17.08
N VAL A 53 -9.21 6.73 16.47
CA VAL A 53 -10.27 7.46 17.16
C VAL A 53 -11.34 6.53 17.70
N ASP A 54 -11.71 5.50 16.92
CA ASP A 54 -12.77 4.57 17.28
C ASP A 54 -12.56 3.22 16.59
N ILE A 55 -13.10 2.16 17.16
CA ILE A 55 -13.08 0.80 16.63
C ILE A 55 -14.50 0.25 16.69
N LYS A 56 -15.05 -0.18 15.56
CA LYS A 56 -16.38 -0.77 15.47
C LYS A 56 -16.31 -2.20 14.93
N PRO A 57 -17.17 -3.11 15.40
CA PRO A 57 -17.29 -4.42 14.77
C PRO A 57 -17.83 -4.27 13.34
N TYR A 58 -17.24 -5.01 12.39
CA TYR A 58 -17.81 -5.16 11.06
C TYR A 58 -18.98 -6.13 11.11
N LEU A 59 -20.16 -5.67 10.65
CA LEU A 59 -21.40 -6.43 10.64
C LEU A 59 -21.76 -6.79 9.19
N PRO A 60 -21.45 -8.00 8.71
CA PRO A 60 -21.62 -8.36 7.28
C PRO A 60 -23.04 -8.13 6.74
N TYR A 61 -24.06 -8.29 7.57
CA TYR A 61 -25.46 -8.11 7.19
C TYR A 61 -25.89 -6.62 7.08
N VAL A 62 -25.05 -5.68 7.57
CA VAL A 62 -25.31 -4.23 7.50
C VAL A 62 -24.26 -3.55 6.63
N ASP A 63 -22.98 -3.90 6.83
CA ASP A 63 -21.84 -3.17 6.26
C ASP A 63 -21.48 -3.68 4.85
N SER A 64 -21.94 -4.90 4.47
CA SER A 64 -21.70 -5.44 3.15
C SER A 64 -22.83 -5.08 2.18
N VAL A 65 -22.48 -4.41 1.09
CA VAL A 65 -23.38 -4.07 -0.01
C VAL A 65 -22.87 -4.75 -1.28
N PRO A 66 -23.29 -6.01 -1.55
CA PRO A 66 -22.70 -6.82 -2.63
C PRO A 66 -22.92 -6.23 -4.04
N ASP A 67 -23.97 -5.47 -4.23
CA ASP A 67 -24.38 -4.82 -5.47
C ASP A 67 -24.08 -3.30 -5.48
N ALA A 68 -23.18 -2.87 -4.61
CA ALA A 68 -22.75 -1.47 -4.58
C ALA A 68 -22.12 -1.06 -5.92
N VAL A 69 -22.59 0.06 -6.46
CA VAL A 69 -22.03 0.67 -7.68
C VAL A 69 -20.90 1.62 -7.30
N GLY A 70 -19.70 1.35 -7.78
CA GLY A 70 -18.49 2.11 -7.46
C GLY A 70 -18.43 3.50 -8.12
N GLY A 71 -19.44 3.89 -8.91
CA GLY A 71 -19.49 5.18 -9.59
C GLY A 71 -18.29 5.41 -10.50
N PHE A 72 -17.59 6.52 -10.33
CA PHE A 72 -16.42 6.83 -11.16
C PHE A 72 -15.24 5.85 -10.98
N THR A 73 -15.21 5.08 -9.89
CA THR A 73 -14.17 4.09 -9.63
C THR A 73 -14.23 2.90 -10.57
N GLU A 74 -15.41 2.59 -11.10
CA GLU A 74 -15.60 1.53 -12.09
C GLU A 74 -15.18 1.96 -13.49
N GLN A 75 -15.19 3.26 -13.76
CA GLN A 75 -14.78 3.83 -15.04
C GLN A 75 -13.27 4.08 -15.12
N THR A 76 -12.58 3.99 -13.99
CA THR A 76 -11.12 4.15 -13.94
C THR A 76 -10.47 2.82 -14.28
N GLU A 77 -9.90 2.71 -15.47
CA GLU A 77 -9.04 1.58 -15.81
C GLU A 77 -7.89 1.50 -14.80
N ARG A 78 -7.88 0.42 -14.03
CA ARG A 78 -6.75 0.13 -13.14
C ARG A 78 -5.60 -0.33 -14.00
N HIS A 79 -4.80 0.62 -14.45
CA HIS A 79 -3.56 0.31 -15.16
C HIS A 79 -2.66 -0.52 -14.24
N ARG A 80 -2.32 -1.73 -14.68
CA ARG A 80 -1.40 -2.61 -13.97
C ARG A 80 -0.16 -2.81 -14.82
N LEU A 81 0.98 -2.57 -14.21
CA LEU A 81 2.26 -2.84 -14.84
C LEU A 81 2.57 -4.34 -14.84
N THR A 82 3.23 -4.78 -15.90
CA THR A 82 3.90 -6.08 -15.92
C THR A 82 5.17 -5.98 -15.10
N VAL A 83 5.31 -6.81 -14.06
CA VAL A 83 6.47 -6.75 -13.17
C VAL A 83 7.50 -7.80 -13.59
N ASP A 84 8.66 -7.33 -14.03
CA ASP A 84 9.86 -8.15 -14.20
C ASP A 84 10.72 -8.06 -12.93
N PHE A 85 10.73 -9.16 -12.17
CA PHE A 85 11.52 -9.28 -10.95
C PHE A 85 12.57 -10.38 -11.14
N PRO A 86 13.84 -10.03 -11.39
CA PRO A 86 14.90 -11.01 -11.63
C PRO A 86 15.06 -12.01 -10.48
N GLU A 87 15.19 -13.29 -10.78
CA GLU A 87 15.31 -14.36 -9.79
C GLU A 87 16.44 -14.12 -8.78
N LYS A 88 17.56 -13.58 -9.24
CA LYS A 88 18.71 -13.24 -8.40
C LYS A 88 18.42 -12.23 -7.30
N LEU A 89 17.39 -11.38 -7.50
CA LEU A 89 16.97 -10.34 -6.55
C LEU A 89 15.86 -10.83 -5.61
N LYS A 90 15.07 -11.83 -6.01
CA LYS A 90 13.99 -12.38 -5.17
C LYS A 90 14.49 -12.96 -3.85
N LYS A 91 15.75 -13.38 -3.76
CA LYS A 91 16.36 -13.90 -2.53
C LYS A 91 16.41 -12.88 -1.38
N TYR A 92 16.37 -11.58 -1.69
CA TYR A 92 16.38 -10.50 -0.69
C TYR A 92 14.99 -10.20 -0.12
N VAL A 93 13.94 -10.77 -0.69
CA VAL A 93 12.55 -10.67 -0.22
C VAL A 93 12.13 -12.05 0.28
N SER A 94 11.50 -12.11 1.45
CA SER A 94 11.00 -13.39 1.97
C SER A 94 9.97 -14.00 1.01
N LYS A 95 9.96 -15.32 0.89
CA LYS A 95 8.98 -16.03 0.03
C LYS A 95 7.54 -15.71 0.39
N GLN A 96 7.28 -15.45 1.66
CA GLN A 96 5.96 -15.10 2.18
C GLN A 96 5.52 -13.70 1.70
N ASN A 97 6.44 -12.75 1.60
CA ASN A 97 6.17 -11.37 1.23
C ASN A 97 6.21 -11.13 -0.29
N LEU A 98 6.82 -12.04 -1.04
CA LEU A 98 6.97 -11.87 -2.49
C LEU A 98 5.66 -11.61 -3.24
N PRO A 99 4.54 -12.32 -2.97
CA PRO A 99 3.27 -12.02 -3.62
C PRO A 99 2.74 -10.60 -3.33
N ALA A 100 2.92 -10.13 -2.10
CA ALA A 100 2.51 -8.78 -1.71
C ALA A 100 3.36 -7.70 -2.40
N VAL A 101 4.68 -7.92 -2.46
CA VAL A 101 5.61 -7.04 -3.19
C VAL A 101 5.28 -6.99 -4.68
N MET A 102 5.03 -8.13 -5.31
CA MET A 102 4.61 -8.18 -6.72
C MET A 102 3.30 -7.43 -6.95
N GLY A 103 2.33 -7.58 -6.05
CA GLY A 103 1.06 -6.86 -6.09
C GLY A 103 1.22 -5.35 -5.94
N LEU A 104 2.11 -4.91 -5.04
CA LEU A 104 2.45 -3.49 -4.85
C LEU A 104 3.09 -2.90 -6.11
N LEU A 105 4.10 -3.56 -6.66
CA LEU A 105 4.82 -3.09 -7.85
C LEU A 105 3.90 -3.03 -9.09
N ALA A 106 2.97 -3.99 -9.21
CA ALA A 106 2.01 -4.01 -10.33
C ALA A 106 1.01 -2.84 -10.31
N GLN A 107 0.84 -2.15 -9.17
CA GLN A 107 -0.05 -1.00 -9.03
C GLN A 107 0.61 0.34 -9.36
N ASP A 108 1.78 0.33 -9.99
CA ASP A 108 2.56 1.52 -10.34
C ASP A 108 2.83 2.45 -9.13
N PRO A 109 3.79 2.10 -8.28
CA PRO A 109 4.06 2.87 -7.06
C PRO A 109 4.79 4.20 -7.31
N ARG A 110 4.91 4.65 -8.57
CA ARG A 110 5.50 5.96 -8.91
C ARG A 110 4.59 7.10 -8.47
N PRO A 111 5.16 8.24 -8.06
CA PRO A 111 4.37 9.47 -7.89
C PRO A 111 3.64 9.83 -9.18
N ALA A 112 2.35 10.16 -9.10
CA ALA A 112 1.47 10.40 -10.25
C ALA A 112 1.94 11.53 -11.20
N TYR A 113 2.86 12.38 -10.77
CA TYR A 113 3.42 13.49 -11.55
C TYR A 113 4.80 13.18 -12.17
N GLN A 114 5.30 11.95 -12.01
CA GLN A 114 6.63 11.55 -12.48
C GLN A 114 6.53 10.34 -13.39
N HIS A 115 6.71 10.54 -14.70
CA HIS A 115 6.69 9.49 -15.73
C HIS A 115 8.00 9.44 -16.53
N ASP A 116 9.14 9.64 -15.89
CA ASP A 116 10.44 9.53 -16.55
C ASP A 116 10.86 8.06 -16.63
N GLY A 117 10.88 7.49 -17.84
CA GLY A 117 11.22 6.08 -18.09
C GLY A 117 12.68 5.70 -17.80
N LYS A 118 13.56 6.67 -17.58
CA LYS A 118 14.98 6.43 -17.27
C LYS A 118 15.31 6.59 -15.80
N ARG A 119 14.37 7.06 -15.01
CA ARG A 119 14.57 7.30 -13.59
C ARG A 119 14.44 6.01 -12.79
N VAL A 120 15.36 5.80 -11.86
CA VAL A 120 15.24 4.76 -10.85
C VAL A 120 14.37 5.27 -9.71
N TYR A 121 13.31 4.53 -9.42
CA TYR A 121 12.41 4.77 -8.30
C TYR A 121 12.71 3.77 -7.19
N GLY A 122 12.40 4.13 -5.95
CA GLY A 122 12.51 3.25 -4.79
C GLY A 122 11.19 3.16 -4.04
N VAL A 123 10.86 1.98 -3.57
CA VAL A 123 9.71 1.75 -2.69
C VAL A 123 10.15 0.91 -1.50
N PRO A 124 10.01 1.43 -0.27
CA PRO A 124 10.32 0.67 0.92
C PRO A 124 9.27 -0.41 1.16
N TYR A 125 9.72 -1.61 1.54
CA TYR A 125 8.87 -2.71 1.96
C TYR A 125 9.53 -3.51 3.07
N GLY A 126 9.04 -3.36 4.29
CA GLY A 126 9.67 -3.94 5.48
C GLY A 126 11.10 -3.42 5.67
N GLU A 127 12.08 -4.33 5.66
CA GLU A 127 13.50 -3.99 5.88
C GLU A 127 14.28 -3.72 4.59
N VAL A 128 13.60 -3.68 3.44
CA VAL A 128 14.26 -3.48 2.14
C VAL A 128 13.68 -2.29 1.38
N ASP A 129 14.53 -1.65 0.59
CA ASP A 129 14.16 -0.67 -0.43
C ASP A 129 14.30 -1.34 -1.81
N ILE A 130 13.18 -1.40 -2.53
CA ILE A 130 13.10 -2.05 -3.85
C ILE A 130 13.23 -0.97 -4.91
N ARG A 131 14.32 -1.03 -5.68
CA ARG A 131 14.62 -0.06 -6.73
C ARG A 131 14.24 -0.61 -8.09
N PHE A 132 13.54 0.20 -8.87
CA PHE A 132 12.98 -0.22 -10.16
C PHE A 132 12.98 0.92 -11.17
N VAL A 133 12.87 0.54 -12.43
CA VAL A 133 12.60 1.43 -13.56
C VAL A 133 11.30 1.01 -14.24
N VAL A 134 10.64 1.95 -14.91
CA VAL A 134 9.41 1.65 -15.66
C VAL A 134 9.56 2.13 -17.09
N GLU A 135 9.43 1.22 -18.03
CA GLU A 135 9.43 1.51 -19.46
C GLU A 135 8.11 1.01 -20.09
N GLY A 136 7.30 1.94 -20.59
CA GLY A 136 5.94 1.63 -21.03
C GLY A 136 5.13 0.98 -19.90
N ASP A 137 4.61 -0.21 -20.13
CA ASP A 137 3.79 -0.97 -19.20
C ASP A 137 4.59 -2.01 -18.39
N THR A 138 5.92 -1.94 -18.45
CA THR A 138 6.79 -2.89 -17.76
C THR A 138 7.61 -2.20 -16.67
N LEU A 139 7.49 -2.71 -15.45
CA LEU A 139 8.30 -2.35 -14.30
C LEU A 139 9.39 -3.42 -14.12
N THR A 140 10.66 -3.01 -14.21
CA THR A 140 11.80 -3.90 -14.00
C THR A 140 12.50 -3.56 -12.68
N VAL A 141 12.60 -4.53 -11.78
CA VAL A 141 13.38 -4.37 -10.54
C VAL A 141 14.86 -4.48 -10.87
N VAL A 142 15.60 -3.41 -10.55
CA VAL A 142 17.03 -3.31 -10.83
C VAL A 142 17.90 -3.62 -9.62
N GLU A 143 17.39 -3.31 -8.42
CA GLU A 143 18.15 -3.49 -7.18
C GLU A 143 17.22 -3.71 -5.99
N VAL A 144 17.70 -4.43 -4.97
CA VAL A 144 17.06 -4.55 -3.65
C VAL A 144 18.13 -4.33 -2.61
N VAL A 145 18.00 -3.29 -1.80
CA VAL A 145 18.97 -2.91 -0.77
C VAL A 145 18.32 -2.88 0.62
N PRO A 146 19.07 -3.00 1.71
CA PRO A 146 18.53 -2.79 3.04
C PRO A 146 17.94 -1.38 3.17
N TYR A 147 16.75 -1.28 3.74
CA TYR A 147 16.12 0.01 4.01
C TYR A 147 16.79 0.69 5.20
N THR A 148 17.28 1.91 4.99
CA THR A 148 17.81 2.77 6.04
C THR A 148 17.09 4.11 6.01
N GLU A 149 16.40 4.47 7.09
CA GLU A 149 15.60 5.71 7.25
C GLU A 149 16.34 7.02 6.94
N LYS A 150 17.66 6.98 6.71
CA LYS A 150 18.49 8.18 6.57
C LYS A 150 18.46 8.83 5.18
N GLU A 151 17.91 8.22 4.16
CA GLU A 151 17.96 8.73 2.77
C GLU A 151 16.78 9.63 2.35
N GLN A 152 15.72 9.77 3.17
CA GLN A 152 14.54 10.58 2.82
C GLN A 152 14.64 12.08 3.22
N LYS A 153 15.78 12.56 3.73
CA LYS A 153 15.96 13.99 4.13
C LYS A 153 16.87 14.78 3.18
N LYS A 154 16.80 14.52 1.87
CA LYS A 154 17.43 15.39 0.87
C LYS A 154 16.47 15.77 -0.24
#